data_6f11e52863a47598be8ec90ae01ea956
#
_entry.id   6f11e52863a47598be8ec90ae01ea956
#
_cell.length_a   1.000
_cell.length_b   1.000
_cell.length_c   1.000
_cell.angle_alpha   90.00
_cell.angle_beta   90.00
_cell.angle_gamma   90.00
#
_symmetry.space_group_name_H-M   'P 1'
#
loop_
_entity.id
_entity.type
_entity.pdbx_description
1 polymer ?
#
loop_
_entity_poly.entity_id
_entity_poly.type
_entity_poly.pdbx_seq_one_letter_code
_entity_poly.pdbx_strand_id
1 'polypeptide(L)'
;MQQKFRPLERIRNVEFTREWGLPIVTEAATENILRFSTLLKNKKGHSASYQAINYNRSDNYKGFQNILQHNLNNAGWTVANRLAITNFDNAFQKGTFIRPIVDISKKFDQLKAVRLGFKYALERNQVTEKRNDSLSHTSFSFDTYQVYLRTDESKRNRHSITFFTRTDHYPTGKDLTRGDKSYNINLTSELLKSTKHQLLLNATYRQLKVFDKTVSRQNEDRTALGRAEYLMNEWKGFVTGNVLYELGTGQEQRKDFAYIEVPAGQGQYVWNDYDSNGVQQLNEFEIAQFQDQAKFVRIFIPTNQFIKAAYTTLNYNFALNPSVLFTGETISGLAKFINRFQVQSSMQKSKKSLSKGLIEFNPFKYGLNDTALITMNTSLLNSISFNRYSSVWGIDISNLRNNGKSLLTYGYESRLMNDWILKLRWTISPSFTFDVTGKKGKNALYTPNFENRNYELDVSNVEPRLVFVNRTVFRLQTGYRFDVKKNKDVYGGEQSISNALQLETKYNVLQNSSINGRFTYNHIEYNHTANTTVSYIMLDGLLPGKNFLWNVDLTRRIMTNVELSLQYDGRK
;
A
#
# COMPACT_ATOMS: atom_id res chain seq x y z
N MET A 1 3.97 -16.96 -42.71
CA MET A 1 3.07 -17.24 -41.58
C MET A 1 3.92 -17.37 -40.31
N GLN A 2 3.88 -16.43 -39.38
CA GLN A 2 4.54 -16.59 -38.07
C GLN A 2 3.50 -17.15 -37.11
N GLN A 3 3.61 -18.40 -36.72
CA GLN A 3 2.90 -18.93 -35.55
C GLN A 3 3.60 -18.42 -34.28
N LYS A 4 2.97 -17.52 -33.58
CA LYS A 4 3.42 -17.10 -32.23
C LYS A 4 2.57 -17.83 -31.21
N PHE A 5 3.17 -18.76 -30.50
CA PHE A 5 2.60 -19.26 -29.24
C PHE A 5 2.68 -18.14 -28.20
N ARG A 6 1.55 -17.70 -27.70
CA ARG A 6 1.51 -16.76 -26.57
C ARG A 6 1.39 -17.56 -25.26
N PRO A 7 2.28 -17.34 -24.28
CA PRO A 7 2.06 -17.90 -22.97
C PRO A 7 0.78 -17.31 -22.37
N LEU A 8 0.02 -18.12 -21.65
CA LEU A 8 -1.23 -17.79 -20.93
C LEU A 8 -0.98 -16.85 -19.73
N GLU A 9 -0.29 -15.74 -19.91
CA GLU A 9 -0.15 -14.72 -18.88
C GLU A 9 -1.38 -13.81 -18.91
N ARG A 10 -2.30 -14.03 -17.96
CA ARG A 10 -3.59 -13.32 -17.81
C ARG A 10 -3.48 -11.79 -17.78
N ILE A 11 -2.38 -11.21 -17.36
CA ILE A 11 -2.22 -9.75 -17.15
C ILE A 11 -1.97 -9.00 -18.47
N ARG A 12 -1.34 -9.60 -19.47
CA ARG A 12 -1.06 -8.96 -20.77
C ARG A 12 -2.21 -9.02 -21.77
N ASN A 13 -3.24 -9.79 -21.49
CA ASN A 13 -4.36 -10.01 -22.42
C ASN A 13 -5.53 -9.02 -22.27
N VAL A 14 -5.60 -8.22 -21.21
CA VAL A 14 -6.76 -7.35 -20.95
C VAL A 14 -6.93 -6.27 -22.01
N GLU A 15 -5.85 -5.62 -22.45
CA GLU A 15 -5.92 -4.61 -23.51
C GLU A 15 -6.26 -5.23 -24.86
N PHE A 16 -5.67 -6.38 -25.18
CA PHE A 16 -5.95 -7.09 -26.42
C PHE A 16 -7.41 -7.58 -26.46
N THR A 17 -7.91 -8.20 -25.38
CA THR A 17 -9.29 -8.64 -25.29
C THR A 17 -10.27 -7.48 -25.41
N ARG A 18 -9.95 -6.32 -24.79
CA ARG A 18 -10.73 -5.10 -24.90
C ARG A 18 -10.72 -4.53 -26.33
N GLU A 19 -9.59 -4.56 -27.02
CA GLU A 19 -9.48 -4.05 -28.41
C GLU A 19 -10.31 -4.87 -29.38
N TRP A 20 -10.46 -6.17 -29.14
CA TRP A 20 -11.16 -7.10 -30.02
C TRP A 20 -12.53 -7.52 -29.50
N GLY A 21 -13.00 -7.03 -28.36
CA GLY A 21 -14.30 -7.41 -27.79
C GLY A 21 -14.38 -8.89 -27.38
N LEU A 22 -13.24 -9.47 -27.02
CA LEU A 22 -13.18 -10.86 -26.55
C LEU A 22 -13.60 -10.93 -25.07
N PRO A 23 -14.21 -12.03 -24.61
CA PRO A 23 -14.45 -12.26 -23.18
C PRO A 23 -13.10 -12.41 -22.43
N ILE A 24 -13.10 -12.08 -21.13
CA ILE A 24 -11.90 -12.13 -20.27
C ILE A 24 -11.37 -13.56 -20.14
N VAL A 25 -12.27 -14.55 -20.11
CA VAL A 25 -11.94 -15.96 -20.12
C VAL A 25 -12.31 -16.51 -21.50
N THR A 26 -11.30 -16.84 -22.28
CA THR A 26 -11.50 -17.47 -23.60
C THR A 26 -11.10 -18.94 -23.54
N GLU A 27 -11.89 -19.80 -24.17
CA GLU A 27 -11.50 -21.17 -24.42
C GLU A 27 -10.28 -21.21 -25.36
N ALA A 28 -9.49 -22.28 -25.26
CA ALA A 28 -8.36 -22.48 -26.14
C ALA A 28 -8.83 -22.59 -27.59
N ALA A 29 -8.36 -21.72 -28.46
CA ALA A 29 -8.71 -21.68 -29.87
C ALA A 29 -7.47 -21.42 -30.71
N THR A 30 -7.46 -21.94 -31.96
CA THR A 30 -6.43 -21.56 -32.92
C THR A 30 -6.68 -20.16 -33.42
N GLU A 31 -5.65 -19.31 -33.34
CA GLU A 31 -5.72 -17.88 -33.69
C GLU A 31 -4.89 -17.60 -34.95
N ASN A 32 -5.49 -16.94 -35.93
CA ASN A 32 -4.82 -16.47 -37.14
C ASN A 32 -4.89 -14.95 -37.20
N ILE A 33 -3.75 -14.28 -37.18
CA ILE A 33 -3.63 -12.84 -37.30
C ILE A 33 -2.84 -12.48 -38.54
N LEU A 34 -3.49 -11.83 -39.49
CA LEU A 34 -2.83 -11.25 -40.67
C LEU A 34 -2.78 -9.72 -40.49
N ARG A 35 -1.59 -9.16 -40.59
CA ARG A 35 -1.39 -7.72 -40.47
C ARG A 35 -0.71 -7.16 -41.71
N PHE A 36 -1.34 -6.16 -42.30
CA PHE A 36 -0.75 -5.30 -43.31
C PHE A 36 -0.49 -3.93 -42.72
N SER A 37 0.70 -3.36 -42.95
CA SER A 37 1.00 -2.00 -42.45
C SER A 37 1.86 -1.25 -43.46
N THR A 38 1.57 0.03 -43.64
CA THR A 38 2.37 0.97 -44.41
C THR A 38 2.71 2.20 -43.57
N LEU A 39 3.89 2.76 -43.78
CA LEU A 39 4.39 3.94 -43.10
C LEU A 39 5.02 4.86 -44.14
N LEU A 40 4.48 6.07 -44.23
CA LEU A 40 5.04 7.18 -44.99
C LEU A 40 5.69 8.15 -44.01
N LYS A 41 6.95 8.47 -44.19
CA LYS A 41 7.68 9.41 -43.35
C LYS A 41 8.54 10.32 -44.21
N ASN A 42 8.49 11.62 -43.95
CA ASN A 42 9.37 12.58 -44.60
C ASN A 42 10.57 12.98 -43.74
N LYS A 43 11.53 13.71 -44.33
CA LYS A 43 12.73 14.20 -43.64
C LYS A 43 12.44 15.19 -42.50
N LYS A 44 11.29 15.86 -42.50
CA LYS A 44 10.86 16.82 -41.47
C LYS A 44 10.15 16.15 -40.29
N GLY A 45 10.06 14.81 -40.25
CA GLY A 45 9.43 14.07 -39.17
C GLY A 45 7.90 13.95 -39.27
N HIS A 46 7.29 14.38 -40.37
CA HIS A 46 5.87 14.09 -40.62
C HIS A 46 5.72 12.61 -40.96
N SER A 47 4.72 11.98 -40.42
CA SER A 47 4.45 10.57 -40.70
C SER A 47 2.95 10.31 -40.82
N ALA A 48 2.60 9.43 -41.74
CA ALA A 48 1.27 8.84 -41.88
C ALA A 48 1.44 7.32 -41.93
N SER A 49 0.68 6.59 -41.15
CA SER A 49 0.68 5.13 -41.19
C SER A 49 -0.74 4.59 -41.26
N TYR A 50 -0.89 3.55 -42.03
CA TYR A 50 -2.11 2.77 -42.11
C TYR A 50 -1.82 1.32 -41.77
N GLN A 51 -2.69 0.71 -40.95
CA GLN A 51 -2.59 -0.69 -40.58
C GLN A 51 -3.96 -1.36 -40.70
N ALA A 52 -4.01 -2.47 -41.41
CA ALA A 52 -5.15 -3.36 -41.51
C ALA A 52 -4.82 -4.66 -40.82
N ILE A 53 -5.65 -5.13 -39.92
CA ILE A 53 -5.46 -6.37 -39.17
C ILE A 53 -6.71 -7.23 -39.35
N ASN A 54 -6.51 -8.45 -39.84
CA ASN A 54 -7.53 -9.49 -39.86
C ASN A 54 -7.21 -10.50 -38.75
N TYR A 55 -8.18 -10.80 -37.90
CA TYR A 55 -8.04 -11.70 -36.77
C TYR A 55 -9.19 -12.71 -36.77
N ASN A 56 -8.87 -13.97 -36.95
CA ASN A 56 -9.81 -15.08 -36.99
C ASN A 56 -9.45 -16.12 -35.95
N ARG A 57 -10.46 -16.72 -35.32
CA ARG A 57 -10.33 -17.81 -34.35
C ARG A 57 -11.17 -19.01 -34.77
N SER A 58 -10.75 -20.20 -34.33
CA SER A 58 -11.45 -21.47 -34.65
C SER A 58 -12.84 -21.58 -33.95
N ASP A 59 -13.14 -20.73 -32.99
CA ASP A 59 -14.45 -20.63 -32.31
C ASP A 59 -15.45 -19.71 -33.03
N ASN A 60 -15.30 -19.54 -34.35
CA ASN A 60 -16.12 -18.69 -35.22
C ASN A 60 -16.01 -17.17 -34.96
N TYR A 61 -14.98 -16.72 -34.24
CA TYR A 61 -14.70 -15.29 -34.12
C TYR A 61 -13.98 -14.79 -35.38
N LYS A 62 -14.50 -13.71 -35.97
CA LYS A 62 -13.91 -13.00 -37.11
C LYS A 62 -13.81 -11.51 -36.73
N GLY A 63 -12.62 -10.95 -36.82
CA GLY A 63 -12.38 -9.55 -36.49
C GLY A 63 -11.55 -8.86 -37.59
N PHE A 64 -11.89 -7.60 -37.86
CA PHE A 64 -11.14 -6.73 -38.77
C PHE A 64 -10.93 -5.37 -38.15
N GLN A 65 -9.69 -4.90 -38.12
CA GLN A 65 -9.32 -3.63 -37.54
C GLN A 65 -8.54 -2.77 -38.54
N ASN A 66 -8.95 -1.51 -38.66
CA ASN A 66 -8.23 -0.48 -39.40
C ASN A 66 -7.69 0.55 -38.44
N ILE A 67 -6.42 0.89 -38.56
CA ILE A 67 -5.77 1.92 -37.77
C ILE A 67 -5.11 2.93 -38.71
N LEU A 68 -5.52 4.18 -38.64
CA LEU A 68 -4.89 5.30 -39.33
C LEU A 68 -4.21 6.18 -38.26
N GLN A 69 -2.93 6.47 -38.46
CA GLN A 69 -2.18 7.40 -37.60
C GLN A 69 -1.53 8.48 -38.46
N HIS A 70 -1.56 9.70 -37.98
CA HIS A 70 -0.93 10.84 -38.62
C HIS A 70 -0.24 11.71 -37.57
N ASN A 71 1.03 12.03 -37.81
CA ASN A 71 1.81 12.92 -36.97
C ASN A 71 2.44 14.01 -37.86
N LEU A 72 2.24 15.26 -37.45
CA LEU A 72 2.79 16.43 -38.12
C LEU A 72 3.48 17.33 -37.09
N ASN A 73 4.72 17.72 -37.38
CA ASN A 73 5.49 18.67 -36.60
C ASN A 73 6.00 19.77 -37.53
N ASN A 74 5.46 20.96 -37.42
CA ASN A 74 5.87 22.08 -38.27
C ASN A 74 5.74 23.42 -37.54
N ALA A 75 6.78 24.25 -37.57
CA ALA A 75 6.76 25.62 -37.04
C ALA A 75 6.13 25.76 -35.64
N GLY A 76 6.47 24.81 -34.73
CA GLY A 76 5.95 24.74 -33.36
C GLY A 76 4.56 24.11 -33.24
N TRP A 77 3.86 23.82 -34.34
CA TRP A 77 2.64 23.03 -34.32
C TRP A 77 2.98 21.53 -34.22
N THR A 78 2.23 20.83 -33.41
CA THR A 78 2.22 19.38 -33.36
C THR A 78 0.78 18.89 -33.50
N VAL A 79 0.52 18.05 -34.49
CA VAL A 79 -0.76 17.39 -34.71
C VAL A 79 -0.56 15.91 -34.67
N ALA A 80 -1.23 15.23 -33.74
CA ALA A 80 -1.18 13.77 -33.59
C ALA A 80 -2.61 13.21 -33.65
N ASN A 81 -2.89 12.47 -34.70
CA ASN A 81 -4.21 11.89 -34.93
C ASN A 81 -4.10 10.37 -34.97
N ARG A 82 -5.07 9.71 -34.37
CA ARG A 82 -5.22 8.24 -34.48
C ARG A 82 -6.71 7.91 -34.64
N LEU A 83 -7.05 7.12 -35.63
CA LEU A 83 -8.37 6.55 -35.78
C LEU A 83 -8.22 5.01 -35.80
N ALA A 84 -8.87 4.33 -34.87
CA ALA A 84 -8.97 2.89 -34.89
C ALA A 84 -10.45 2.48 -35.01
N ILE A 85 -10.74 1.64 -36.01
CA ILE A 85 -12.07 1.06 -36.21
C ILE A 85 -11.91 -0.45 -36.19
N THR A 86 -12.58 -1.12 -35.26
CA THR A 86 -12.58 -2.57 -35.12
C THR A 86 -14.00 -3.08 -35.33
N ASN A 87 -14.18 -4.01 -36.25
CA ASN A 87 -15.42 -4.74 -36.44
C ASN A 87 -15.18 -6.20 -36.09
N PHE A 88 -16.08 -6.82 -35.37
CA PHE A 88 -16.03 -8.25 -35.10
C PHE A 88 -17.42 -8.90 -35.21
N ASP A 89 -17.36 -10.18 -35.50
CA ASP A 89 -18.52 -11.05 -35.59
C ASP A 89 -18.17 -12.40 -34.96
N ASN A 90 -19.04 -12.91 -34.07
CA ASN A 90 -18.94 -14.25 -33.52
C ASN A 90 -20.32 -14.93 -33.52
N ALA A 91 -20.43 -16.13 -32.97
CA ALA A 91 -21.67 -16.90 -33.00
C ALA A 91 -22.87 -16.15 -32.37
N PHE A 92 -22.64 -15.31 -31.35
CA PHE A 92 -23.68 -14.70 -30.52
C PHE A 92 -23.82 -13.19 -30.71
N GLN A 93 -22.73 -12.53 -31.08
CA GLN A 93 -22.62 -11.07 -31.08
C GLN A 93 -21.91 -10.55 -32.31
N LYS A 94 -22.23 -9.33 -32.68
CA LYS A 94 -21.44 -8.51 -33.62
C LYS A 94 -21.07 -7.20 -32.95
N GLY A 95 -19.90 -6.65 -33.22
CA GLY A 95 -19.46 -5.42 -32.59
C GLY A 95 -18.73 -4.47 -33.53
N THR A 96 -18.91 -3.19 -33.25
CA THR A 96 -18.19 -2.10 -33.93
C THR A 96 -17.58 -1.17 -32.87
N PHE A 97 -16.28 -0.99 -32.92
CA PHE A 97 -15.53 -0.13 -32.01
C PHE A 97 -14.90 1.00 -32.80
N ILE A 98 -15.18 2.24 -32.41
CA ILE A 98 -14.66 3.45 -33.06
C ILE A 98 -13.90 4.26 -32.03
N ARG A 99 -12.61 4.51 -32.27
CA ARG A 99 -11.71 5.17 -31.32
C ARG A 99 -10.84 6.23 -32.00
N PRO A 100 -11.40 7.42 -32.33
CA PRO A 100 -10.63 8.57 -32.80
C PRO A 100 -9.92 9.26 -31.63
N ILE A 101 -8.71 9.71 -31.87
CA ILE A 101 -7.95 10.62 -31.01
C ILE A 101 -7.39 11.71 -31.92
N VAL A 102 -7.65 12.97 -31.57
CA VAL A 102 -7.09 14.15 -32.23
C VAL A 102 -6.40 14.99 -31.17
N ASP A 103 -5.11 15.25 -31.33
CA ASP A 103 -4.32 16.10 -30.43
C ASP A 103 -3.61 17.16 -31.27
N ILE A 104 -3.96 18.42 -31.05
CA ILE A 104 -3.40 19.57 -31.75
C ILE A 104 -2.80 20.50 -30.73
N SER A 105 -1.53 20.85 -30.88
CA SER A 105 -0.89 21.80 -29.98
C SER A 105 0.08 22.72 -30.68
N LYS A 106 0.24 23.93 -30.10
CA LYS A 106 1.20 24.94 -30.52
C LYS A 106 2.18 25.24 -29.42
N LYS A 107 3.45 25.17 -29.74
CA LYS A 107 4.57 25.65 -28.90
C LYS A 107 4.86 27.11 -29.23
N PHE A 108 4.92 27.96 -28.21
CA PHE A 108 5.23 29.37 -28.30
C PHE A 108 6.61 29.64 -27.76
N ASP A 109 7.61 29.74 -28.62
CA ASP A 109 9.01 29.94 -28.21
C ASP A 109 9.22 31.29 -27.51
N GLN A 110 8.49 32.31 -27.87
CA GLN A 110 8.47 33.64 -27.24
C GLN A 110 8.01 33.61 -25.78
N LEU A 111 7.17 32.66 -25.40
CA LEU A 111 6.67 32.42 -24.04
C LEU A 111 7.45 31.32 -23.31
N LYS A 112 8.78 31.27 -23.48
CA LYS A 112 9.66 30.27 -22.88
C LYS A 112 9.24 28.83 -23.20
N ALA A 113 8.81 28.60 -24.45
CA ALA A 113 8.39 27.32 -24.99
C ALA A 113 7.14 26.72 -24.32
N VAL A 114 6.21 27.57 -23.88
CA VAL A 114 4.91 27.13 -23.40
C VAL A 114 4.12 26.51 -24.56
N ARG A 115 3.45 25.41 -24.30
CA ARG A 115 2.61 24.68 -25.25
C ARG A 115 1.13 24.77 -24.84
N LEU A 116 0.30 25.28 -25.72
CA LEU A 116 -1.15 25.20 -25.60
C LEU A 116 -1.67 24.12 -26.54
N GLY A 117 -2.54 23.26 -26.05
CA GLY A 117 -3.09 22.17 -26.86
C GLY A 117 -4.55 21.88 -26.58
N PHE A 118 -5.16 21.27 -27.58
CA PHE A 118 -6.50 20.73 -27.55
C PHE A 118 -6.46 19.27 -27.94
N LYS A 119 -7.14 18.40 -27.15
CA LYS A 119 -7.27 16.99 -27.44
C LYS A 119 -8.73 16.56 -27.40
N TYR A 120 -9.16 15.86 -28.43
CA TYR A 120 -10.42 15.15 -28.48
C TYR A 120 -10.15 13.64 -28.50
N ALA A 121 -10.89 12.87 -27.72
CA ALA A 121 -10.86 11.40 -27.75
C ALA A 121 -12.28 10.86 -27.59
N LEU A 122 -12.65 9.93 -28.44
CA LEU A 122 -13.88 9.16 -28.35
C LEU A 122 -13.52 7.68 -28.23
N GLU A 123 -14.19 6.96 -27.36
CA GLU A 123 -14.25 5.52 -27.38
C GLU A 123 -15.71 5.08 -27.43
N ARG A 124 -16.09 4.45 -28.53
CA ARG A 124 -17.43 3.93 -28.76
C ARG A 124 -17.34 2.44 -29.06
N ASN A 125 -17.77 1.62 -28.13
CA ASN A 125 -17.78 0.17 -28.21
C ASN A 125 -19.22 -0.31 -28.22
N GLN A 126 -19.75 -0.61 -29.40
CA GLN A 126 -21.08 -1.16 -29.58
C GLN A 126 -20.98 -2.65 -29.84
N VAL A 127 -21.62 -3.43 -28.97
CA VAL A 127 -21.75 -4.87 -29.09
C VAL A 127 -23.25 -5.19 -29.18
N THR A 128 -23.70 -5.78 -30.25
CA THR A 128 -25.10 -6.11 -30.49
C THR A 128 -25.30 -7.61 -30.35
N GLU A 129 -26.27 -8.01 -29.56
CA GLU A 129 -26.70 -9.41 -29.40
C GLU A 129 -27.49 -9.84 -30.64
N LYS A 130 -27.07 -10.91 -31.33
CA LYS A 130 -27.72 -11.40 -32.55
C LYS A 130 -29.14 -11.91 -32.32
N ARG A 131 -29.43 -12.36 -31.09
CA ARG A 131 -30.71 -12.97 -30.74
C ARG A 131 -31.88 -11.97 -30.76
N ASN A 132 -31.66 -10.74 -30.29
CA ASN A 132 -32.71 -9.75 -30.08
C ASN A 132 -32.39 -8.39 -30.72
N ASP A 133 -31.27 -8.27 -31.40
CA ASP A 133 -30.78 -7.06 -32.06
C ASP A 133 -30.73 -5.84 -31.13
N SER A 134 -30.44 -6.08 -29.82
CA SER A 134 -30.23 -5.06 -28.82
C SER A 134 -28.74 -4.93 -28.45
N LEU A 135 -28.36 -3.77 -27.88
CA LEU A 135 -27.02 -3.57 -27.37
C LEU A 135 -26.79 -4.43 -26.11
N SER A 136 -25.67 -5.14 -26.10
CA SER A 136 -25.18 -5.84 -24.92
C SER A 136 -24.88 -4.85 -23.78
N HIS A 137 -25.03 -5.30 -22.55
CA HIS A 137 -24.68 -4.54 -21.34
C HIS A 137 -23.19 -4.15 -21.25
N THR A 138 -22.34 -4.79 -22.06
CA THR A 138 -20.92 -4.48 -22.19
C THR A 138 -20.64 -3.31 -23.13
N SER A 139 -21.66 -2.85 -23.87
CA SER A 139 -21.54 -1.67 -24.75
C SER A 139 -21.40 -0.41 -23.93
N PHE A 140 -20.59 0.53 -24.41
CA PHE A 140 -20.42 1.86 -23.82
C PHE A 140 -19.86 2.84 -24.84
N SER A 141 -20.04 4.11 -24.58
CA SER A 141 -19.31 5.17 -25.28
C SER A 141 -18.94 6.27 -24.31
N PHE A 142 -17.78 6.86 -24.50
CA PHE A 142 -17.48 8.15 -23.89
C PHE A 142 -16.69 9.05 -24.83
N ASP A 143 -16.94 10.35 -24.73
CA ASP A 143 -16.19 11.39 -25.40
C ASP A 143 -15.51 12.31 -24.40
N THR A 144 -14.28 12.71 -24.72
CA THR A 144 -13.46 13.57 -23.89
C THR A 144 -12.96 14.75 -24.71
N TYR A 145 -13.21 15.96 -24.22
CA TYR A 145 -12.65 17.21 -24.73
C TYR A 145 -11.69 17.78 -23.72
N GLN A 146 -10.47 18.04 -24.11
CA GLN A 146 -9.39 18.47 -23.22
C GLN A 146 -8.68 19.68 -23.79
N VAL A 147 -8.48 20.72 -22.98
CA VAL A 147 -7.57 21.82 -23.23
C VAL A 147 -6.44 21.77 -22.20
N TYR A 148 -5.23 21.97 -22.65
CA TYR A 148 -4.08 21.92 -21.75
C TYR A 148 -3.05 23.01 -22.07
N LEU A 149 -2.43 23.49 -21.01
CA LEU A 149 -1.27 24.37 -21.05
C LEU A 149 -0.11 23.67 -20.35
N ARG A 150 1.04 23.57 -21.03
CA ARG A 150 2.23 22.91 -20.49
C ARG A 150 3.44 23.80 -20.72
N THR A 151 4.35 23.81 -19.74
CA THR A 151 5.68 24.40 -19.95
C THR A 151 6.56 23.48 -20.76
N ASP A 152 7.77 23.93 -21.10
CA ASP A 152 8.75 23.16 -21.86
C ASP A 152 9.07 21.81 -21.19
N GLU A 153 8.67 20.73 -21.81
CA GLU A 153 8.83 19.35 -21.32
C GLU A 153 10.31 18.88 -21.32
N SER A 154 11.20 19.59 -22.02
CA SER A 154 12.64 19.30 -22.01
C SER A 154 13.34 19.80 -20.74
N LYS A 155 12.71 20.69 -19.97
CA LYS A 155 13.25 21.25 -18.73
C LYS A 155 12.93 20.38 -17.53
N ARG A 156 13.79 20.43 -16.52
CA ARG A 156 13.54 19.72 -15.26
C ARG A 156 12.39 20.29 -14.45
N ASN A 157 12.16 21.63 -14.52
CA ASN A 157 10.97 22.23 -13.91
C ASN A 157 9.88 22.27 -14.96
N ARG A 158 8.75 21.60 -14.63
CA ARG A 158 7.62 21.44 -15.53
C ARG A 158 6.32 21.76 -14.81
N HIS A 159 5.42 22.43 -15.53
CA HIS A 159 4.09 22.75 -15.03
C HIS A 159 3.06 22.42 -16.10
N SER A 160 1.93 21.89 -15.71
CA SER A 160 0.79 21.74 -16.61
C SER A 160 -0.52 22.01 -15.89
N ILE A 161 -1.43 22.64 -16.62
CA ILE A 161 -2.83 22.75 -16.25
C ILE A 161 -3.65 22.15 -17.38
N THR A 162 -4.59 21.31 -17.02
CA THR A 162 -5.45 20.60 -17.95
C THR A 162 -6.89 20.72 -17.49
N PHE A 163 -7.74 21.23 -18.36
CA PHE A 163 -9.19 21.17 -18.20
C PHE A 163 -9.73 20.13 -19.17
N PHE A 164 -10.58 19.22 -18.70
CA PHE A 164 -11.25 18.28 -19.59
C PHE A 164 -12.66 17.95 -19.13
N THR A 165 -13.51 17.66 -20.10
CA THR A 165 -14.85 17.12 -19.86
C THR A 165 -14.93 15.73 -20.44
N ARG A 166 -15.66 14.85 -19.76
CA ARG A 166 -15.98 13.51 -20.24
C ARG A 166 -17.47 13.27 -20.11
N THR A 167 -18.10 12.83 -21.21
CA THR A 167 -19.50 12.43 -21.26
C THR A 167 -19.57 10.93 -21.46
N ASP A 168 -20.28 10.22 -20.59
CA ASP A 168 -20.45 8.77 -20.63
C ASP A 168 -21.86 8.41 -21.13
N HIS A 169 -21.92 7.42 -22.02
CA HIS A 169 -23.15 6.89 -22.60
C HIS A 169 -23.25 5.39 -22.34
N TYR A 170 -24.42 4.95 -21.98
CA TYR A 170 -24.74 3.57 -21.59
C TYR A 170 -25.75 2.94 -22.53
N PRO A 171 -25.75 1.61 -22.69
CA PRO A 171 -26.68 0.91 -23.57
C PRO A 171 -28.12 0.96 -23.04
N THR A 172 -29.04 1.35 -23.91
CA THR A 172 -30.47 1.39 -23.65
C THR A 172 -31.20 0.85 -24.88
N GLY A 173 -31.59 -0.44 -24.86
CA GLY A 173 -32.18 -1.10 -26.02
C GLY A 173 -31.19 -1.18 -27.20
N LYS A 174 -31.46 -0.41 -28.27
CA LYS A 174 -30.61 -0.37 -29.49
C LYS A 174 -29.64 0.81 -29.51
N ASP A 175 -29.74 1.75 -28.56
CA ASP A 175 -29.00 3.01 -28.58
C ASP A 175 -28.07 3.16 -27.37
N LEU A 176 -27.08 4.04 -27.51
CA LEU A 176 -26.24 4.51 -26.43
C LEU A 176 -26.76 5.85 -25.92
N THR A 177 -27.39 5.85 -24.74
CA THR A 177 -28.00 7.01 -24.13
C THR A 177 -27.04 7.70 -23.17
N ARG A 178 -27.03 9.04 -23.22
CA ARG A 178 -26.20 9.87 -22.32
C ARG A 178 -26.64 9.70 -20.87
N GLY A 179 -25.74 9.22 -20.01
CA GLY A 179 -26.00 9.03 -18.59
C GLY A 179 -25.44 10.13 -17.71
N ASP A 180 -24.17 10.45 -17.85
CA ASP A 180 -23.49 11.43 -16.99
C ASP A 180 -22.39 12.20 -17.72
N LYS A 181 -21.93 13.30 -17.08
CA LYS A 181 -20.81 14.13 -17.57
C LYS A 181 -19.97 14.62 -16.41
N SER A 182 -18.66 14.48 -16.54
CA SER A 182 -17.71 15.04 -15.60
C SER A 182 -16.97 16.26 -16.18
N TYR A 183 -16.73 17.24 -15.31
CA TYR A 183 -15.86 18.39 -15.54
C TYR A 183 -14.65 18.22 -14.64
N ASN A 184 -13.45 18.31 -15.21
CA ASN A 184 -12.23 18.01 -14.49
C ASN A 184 -11.18 19.10 -14.72
N ILE A 185 -10.47 19.47 -13.66
CA ILE A 185 -9.28 20.32 -13.70
C ILE A 185 -8.15 19.53 -13.07
N ASN A 186 -7.05 19.40 -13.77
CA ASN A 186 -5.82 18.80 -13.26
C ASN A 186 -4.68 19.81 -13.30
N LEU A 187 -3.98 19.97 -12.20
CA LEU A 187 -2.77 20.77 -12.06
C LEU A 187 -1.61 19.86 -11.69
N THR A 188 -0.53 19.90 -12.45
CA THR A 188 0.74 19.25 -12.10
C THR A 188 1.87 20.26 -12.08
N SER A 189 2.75 20.15 -11.10
CA SER A 189 3.94 21.00 -10.98
C SER A 189 5.11 20.16 -10.48
N GLU A 190 6.16 20.12 -11.27
CA GLU A 190 7.39 19.39 -10.97
C GLU A 190 8.54 20.39 -10.88
N LEU A 191 9.12 20.57 -9.70
CA LEU A 191 10.27 21.42 -9.42
C LEU A 191 11.46 20.53 -9.12
N LEU A 192 12.15 20.04 -10.16
CA LEU A 192 13.23 19.03 -10.08
C LEU A 192 14.61 19.58 -10.46
N LYS A 193 14.73 20.90 -10.71
CA LYS A 193 16.01 21.51 -11.10
C LYS A 193 17.02 21.49 -9.95
N SER A 194 16.58 21.77 -8.75
CA SER A 194 17.41 21.71 -7.55
C SER A 194 17.64 20.27 -7.15
N THR A 195 18.89 19.91 -6.81
CA THR A 195 19.22 18.62 -6.21
C THR A 195 18.97 18.61 -4.70
N LYS A 196 18.84 19.80 -4.10
CA LYS A 196 18.62 19.97 -2.66
C LYS A 196 17.14 19.97 -2.30
N HIS A 197 16.32 20.58 -3.14
CA HIS A 197 14.87 20.69 -2.94
C HIS A 197 14.16 20.25 -4.20
N GLN A 198 13.32 19.24 -4.07
CA GLN A 198 12.48 18.77 -5.16
C GLN A 198 11.04 18.73 -4.67
N LEU A 199 10.13 19.25 -5.49
CA LEU A 199 8.70 19.30 -5.18
C LEU A 199 7.90 18.79 -6.37
N LEU A 200 7.05 17.81 -6.10
CA LEU A 200 6.05 17.28 -7.02
C LEU A 200 4.66 17.60 -6.47
N LEU A 201 3.87 18.33 -7.24
CA LEU A 201 2.48 18.66 -6.90
C LEU A 201 1.56 18.11 -7.97
N ASN A 202 0.50 17.45 -7.54
CA ASN A 202 -0.61 17.04 -8.39
C ASN A 202 -1.93 17.36 -7.66
N ALA A 203 -2.82 18.09 -8.32
CA ALA A 203 -4.13 18.41 -7.81
C ALA A 203 -5.18 18.18 -8.90
N THR A 204 -6.24 17.48 -8.56
CA THR A 204 -7.35 17.19 -9.45
C THR A 204 -8.65 17.57 -8.76
N TYR A 205 -9.48 18.33 -9.45
CA TYR A 205 -10.87 18.59 -9.06
C TYR A 205 -11.79 18.01 -10.12
N ARG A 206 -12.81 17.28 -9.68
CA ARG A 206 -13.84 16.68 -10.55
C ARG A 206 -15.23 17.04 -10.04
N GLN A 207 -16.09 17.46 -10.95
CA GLN A 207 -17.53 17.56 -10.73
C GLN A 207 -18.25 16.61 -11.67
N LEU A 208 -18.98 15.64 -11.12
CA LEU A 208 -19.83 14.71 -11.85
C LEU A 208 -21.29 15.18 -11.79
N LYS A 209 -21.95 15.27 -12.95
CA LYS A 209 -23.38 15.55 -13.10
C LYS A 209 -24.05 14.35 -13.76
N VAL A 210 -25.15 13.90 -13.20
CA VAL A 210 -25.96 12.80 -13.73
C VAL A 210 -27.14 13.41 -14.48
N PHE A 211 -27.26 13.09 -15.78
CA PHE A 211 -28.36 13.57 -16.62
C PHE A 211 -29.56 12.61 -16.58
N ASP A 212 -29.28 11.31 -16.57
CA ASP A 212 -30.29 10.27 -16.52
C ASP A 212 -29.94 9.24 -15.45
N LYS A 213 -30.71 9.26 -14.36
CA LYS A 213 -30.54 8.34 -13.22
C LYS A 213 -31.00 6.91 -13.50
N THR A 214 -31.79 6.71 -14.55
CA THR A 214 -32.24 5.37 -14.95
C THR A 214 -31.18 4.61 -15.72
N VAL A 215 -30.25 5.34 -16.34
CA VAL A 215 -29.22 4.83 -17.22
C VAL A 215 -27.84 4.84 -16.53
N SER A 216 -27.50 5.94 -15.87
CA SER A 216 -26.21 6.07 -15.16
C SER A 216 -26.24 5.32 -13.83
N ARG A 217 -25.19 4.56 -13.58
CA ARG A 217 -24.96 3.90 -12.29
C ARG A 217 -24.22 4.80 -11.28
N GLN A 218 -23.93 6.06 -11.67
CA GLN A 218 -23.20 7.02 -10.87
C GLN A 218 -24.15 7.92 -10.07
N ASN A 219 -23.66 8.46 -8.97
CA ASN A 219 -24.33 9.54 -8.25
C ASN A 219 -23.59 10.85 -8.48
N GLU A 220 -24.32 11.98 -8.48
CA GLU A 220 -23.71 13.30 -8.55
C GLU A 220 -22.70 13.48 -7.41
N ASP A 221 -21.50 13.91 -7.77
CA ASP A 221 -20.44 14.09 -6.80
C ASP A 221 -19.45 15.19 -7.18
N ARG A 222 -18.82 15.77 -6.16
CA ARG A 222 -17.68 16.69 -6.29
C ARG A 222 -16.52 16.06 -5.51
N THR A 223 -15.45 15.77 -6.21
CA THR A 223 -14.25 15.18 -5.62
C THR A 223 -13.05 16.09 -5.87
N ALA A 224 -12.18 16.17 -4.87
CA ALA A 224 -10.90 16.80 -5.02
C ALA A 224 -9.83 15.86 -4.51
N LEU A 225 -8.72 15.79 -5.23
CA LEU A 225 -7.54 15.00 -4.92
C LEU A 225 -6.35 15.92 -4.96
N GLY A 226 -5.51 15.88 -3.95
CA GLY A 226 -4.25 16.61 -3.89
C GLY A 226 -3.13 15.68 -3.43
N ARG A 227 -1.97 15.79 -4.08
CA ARG A 227 -0.75 15.09 -3.67
C ARG A 227 0.43 16.04 -3.79
N ALA A 228 1.20 16.15 -2.72
CA ALA A 228 2.45 16.88 -2.67
C ALA A 228 3.56 15.96 -2.17
N GLU A 229 4.63 15.86 -2.92
CA GLU A 229 5.86 15.17 -2.51
C GLU A 229 6.99 16.19 -2.45
N TYR A 230 7.66 16.25 -1.32
CA TYR A 230 8.80 17.14 -1.13
C TYR A 230 10.00 16.36 -0.63
N LEU A 231 11.12 16.53 -1.33
CA LEU A 231 12.42 15.97 -0.97
C LEU A 231 13.37 17.11 -0.58
N MET A 232 14.06 16.92 0.53
CA MET A 232 15.03 17.88 1.06
C MET A 232 16.37 17.20 1.33
N ASN A 233 17.45 17.85 0.89
CA ASN A 233 18.83 17.45 1.20
C ASN A 233 19.67 18.71 1.36
N GLU A 234 19.84 19.15 2.60
CA GLU A 234 20.56 20.36 2.92
C GLU A 234 21.90 20.09 3.62
N TRP A 235 22.80 21.07 3.47
CA TRP A 235 24.14 21.07 4.07
C TRP A 235 24.89 19.75 3.84
N LYS A 236 24.97 19.34 2.55
CA LYS A 236 25.67 18.12 2.11
C LYS A 236 25.12 16.81 2.71
N GLY A 237 23.86 16.79 3.15
CA GLY A 237 23.25 15.61 3.76
C GLY A 237 23.18 15.64 5.30
N PHE A 238 23.51 16.80 5.93
CA PHE A 238 23.27 16.97 7.36
C PHE A 238 21.79 16.86 7.68
N VAL A 239 20.93 17.55 6.92
CA VAL A 239 19.46 17.41 7.00
C VAL A 239 18.99 16.76 5.71
N THR A 240 18.42 15.57 5.85
CA THR A 240 17.74 14.90 4.75
C THR A 240 16.31 14.59 5.14
N GLY A 241 15.40 14.68 4.19
CA GLY A 241 13.99 14.37 4.48
C GLY A 241 13.14 14.27 3.26
N ASN A 242 12.02 13.59 3.44
CA ASN A 242 10.94 13.55 2.47
C ASN A 242 9.60 13.70 3.18
N VAL A 243 8.67 14.37 2.51
CA VAL A 243 7.28 14.52 2.95
C VAL A 243 6.39 14.14 1.79
N LEU A 244 5.45 13.24 2.05
CA LEU A 244 4.31 12.94 1.18
C LEU A 244 3.05 13.38 1.89
N TYR A 245 2.29 14.27 1.25
CA TYR A 245 1.00 14.72 1.73
C TYR A 245 -0.06 14.48 0.65
N GLU A 246 -1.09 13.74 1.03
CA GLU A 246 -2.23 13.47 0.16
C GLU A 246 -3.53 13.83 0.88
N LEU A 247 -4.44 14.39 0.13
CA LEU A 247 -5.79 14.70 0.60
C LEU A 247 -6.80 14.45 -0.50
N GLY A 248 -8.02 14.16 -0.08
CA GLY A 248 -9.10 13.99 -1.05
C GLY A 248 -10.45 13.80 -0.41
N THR A 249 -11.45 13.87 -1.27
CA THR A 249 -12.82 13.52 -0.94
C THR A 249 -13.33 12.46 -1.89
N GLY A 250 -14.17 11.57 -1.41
CA GLY A 250 -14.74 10.50 -2.22
C GLY A 250 -15.88 9.80 -1.49
N GLN A 251 -16.32 8.71 -2.08
CA GLN A 251 -17.32 7.82 -1.46
C GLN A 251 -16.59 6.62 -0.85
N GLU A 252 -16.89 6.33 0.40
CA GLU A 252 -16.43 5.13 1.10
C GLU A 252 -17.57 4.13 1.21
N GLN A 253 -17.34 2.94 0.74
CA GLN A 253 -18.30 1.85 0.85
C GLN A 253 -18.29 1.30 2.28
N ARG A 254 -19.46 1.19 2.90
CA ARG A 254 -19.59 0.50 4.18
C ARG A 254 -19.30 -0.99 3.97
N LYS A 255 -18.44 -1.53 4.84
CA LYS A 255 -18.03 -2.93 4.81
C LYS A 255 -18.42 -3.58 6.12
N ASP A 256 -19.05 -4.72 6.03
CA ASP A 256 -19.18 -5.66 7.13
C ASP A 256 -17.98 -6.61 7.11
N PHE A 257 -17.74 -7.35 8.18
CA PHE A 257 -16.68 -8.34 8.20
C PHE A 257 -17.12 -9.62 8.89
N ALA A 258 -16.47 -10.71 8.50
CA ALA A 258 -16.63 -12.02 9.10
C ALA A 258 -15.25 -12.67 9.24
N TYR A 259 -15.17 -13.66 10.12
CA TYR A 259 -14.00 -14.51 10.24
C TYR A 259 -14.24 -15.82 9.52
N ILE A 260 -13.29 -16.26 8.70
CA ILE A 260 -13.33 -17.53 7.98
C ILE A 260 -12.23 -18.41 8.52
N GLU A 261 -12.56 -19.66 8.83
CA GLU A 261 -11.58 -20.65 9.25
C GLU A 261 -10.70 -21.08 8.07
N VAL A 262 -9.42 -21.20 8.32
CA VAL A 262 -8.38 -21.64 7.39
C VAL A 262 -7.49 -22.68 8.08
N PRO A 263 -6.69 -23.46 7.35
CA PRO A 263 -5.74 -24.39 7.97
C PRO A 263 -4.83 -23.70 8.98
N ALA A 264 -4.50 -24.38 10.06
CA ALA A 264 -3.62 -23.87 11.11
C ALA A 264 -2.32 -23.31 10.52
N GLY A 265 -1.92 -22.13 10.95
CA GLY A 265 -0.75 -21.44 10.44
C GLY A 265 -0.96 -20.57 9.20
N GLN A 266 -2.12 -20.63 8.55
CA GLN A 266 -2.46 -19.79 7.38
C GLN A 266 -3.34 -18.60 7.75
N GLY A 267 -3.83 -18.54 8.99
CA GLY A 267 -4.66 -17.46 9.51
C GLY A 267 -3.86 -16.32 10.12
N GLN A 268 -4.59 -15.40 10.73
CA GLN A 268 -4.08 -14.26 11.50
C GLN A 268 -4.73 -14.17 12.88
N TYR A 269 -5.84 -14.83 13.08
CA TYR A 269 -6.64 -14.76 14.29
C TYR A 269 -6.84 -16.13 14.89
N VAL A 270 -6.98 -16.16 16.22
CA VAL A 270 -7.43 -17.28 17.01
C VAL A 270 -8.80 -16.97 17.59
N TRP A 271 -9.66 -17.97 17.68
CA TRP A 271 -10.92 -17.89 18.38
C TRP A 271 -10.76 -18.46 19.80
N ASN A 272 -11.14 -17.69 20.80
CA ASN A 272 -11.15 -18.08 22.19
C ASN A 272 -12.58 -17.95 22.73
N ASP A 273 -13.21 -19.06 23.05
CA ASP A 273 -14.54 -19.12 23.64
C ASP A 273 -14.46 -18.64 25.12
N TYR A 274 -14.66 -17.33 25.32
CA TYR A 274 -14.52 -16.71 26.63
C TYR A 274 -15.73 -16.97 27.55
N ASP A 275 -16.92 -17.14 26.98
CA ASP A 275 -18.16 -17.42 27.71
C ASP A 275 -18.55 -18.90 27.75
N SER A 276 -17.75 -19.76 27.11
CA SER A 276 -17.92 -21.23 27.06
C SER A 276 -19.26 -21.67 26.47
N ASN A 277 -19.80 -20.89 25.51
CA ASN A 277 -21.07 -21.21 24.83
C ASN A 277 -20.89 -22.04 23.55
N GLY A 278 -19.66 -22.22 23.07
CA GLY A 278 -19.33 -22.94 21.84
C GLY A 278 -19.74 -22.23 20.55
N VAL A 279 -20.16 -20.96 20.61
CA VAL A 279 -20.61 -20.17 19.47
C VAL A 279 -19.58 -19.11 19.15
N GLN A 280 -19.13 -19.05 17.91
CA GLN A 280 -18.16 -18.04 17.46
C GLN A 280 -18.77 -16.64 17.44
N GLN A 281 -18.39 -15.81 18.39
CA GLN A 281 -18.79 -14.41 18.49
C GLN A 281 -17.68 -13.49 17.99
N LEU A 282 -18.05 -12.33 17.40
CA LEU A 282 -17.07 -11.40 16.80
C LEU A 282 -16.07 -10.81 17.82
N ASN A 283 -16.43 -10.76 19.09
CA ASN A 283 -15.63 -10.26 20.20
C ASN A 283 -14.64 -11.30 20.79
N GLU A 284 -14.67 -12.53 20.31
CA GLU A 284 -13.86 -13.64 20.80
C GLU A 284 -12.65 -13.94 19.90
N PHE A 285 -12.49 -13.17 18.81
CA PHE A 285 -11.36 -13.31 17.92
C PHE A 285 -10.24 -12.36 18.30
N GLU A 286 -9.07 -12.95 18.59
CA GLU A 286 -7.84 -12.23 18.91
C GLU A 286 -6.78 -12.44 17.83
N ILE A 287 -5.83 -11.50 17.72
CA ILE A 287 -4.66 -11.70 16.86
C ILE A 287 -3.85 -12.84 17.47
N ALA A 288 -3.61 -13.90 16.71
CA ALA A 288 -2.89 -15.07 17.17
C ALA A 288 -1.45 -14.72 17.55
N GLN A 289 -1.03 -15.08 18.74
CA GLN A 289 0.36 -14.90 19.21
C GLN A 289 1.28 -16.00 18.67
N PHE A 290 0.71 -17.17 18.37
CA PHE A 290 1.44 -18.33 17.86
C PHE A 290 0.87 -18.76 16.51
N GLN A 291 1.76 -19.13 15.58
CA GLN A 291 1.39 -19.45 14.20
C GLN A 291 0.44 -20.67 14.12
N ASP A 292 0.64 -21.68 14.98
CA ASP A 292 -0.21 -22.88 15.03
C ASP A 292 -1.65 -22.61 15.47
N GLN A 293 -1.89 -21.52 16.21
CA GLN A 293 -3.22 -21.05 16.62
C GLN A 293 -3.89 -20.16 15.58
N ALA A 294 -3.15 -19.66 14.60
CA ALA A 294 -3.64 -18.76 13.57
C ALA A 294 -4.52 -19.51 12.56
N LYS A 295 -5.79 -19.73 12.92
CA LYS A 295 -6.77 -20.53 12.15
C LYS A 295 -7.86 -19.71 11.50
N PHE A 296 -7.91 -18.39 11.69
CA PHE A 296 -8.96 -17.55 11.13
C PHE A 296 -8.38 -16.36 10.37
N VAL A 297 -9.04 -16.01 9.26
CA VAL A 297 -8.77 -14.82 8.48
C VAL A 297 -10.00 -13.92 8.49
N ARG A 298 -9.80 -12.64 8.77
CA ARG A 298 -10.87 -11.65 8.68
C ARG A 298 -11.08 -11.22 7.24
N ILE A 299 -12.26 -11.43 6.71
CA ILE A 299 -12.68 -10.98 5.39
C ILE A 299 -13.65 -9.81 5.51
N PHE A 300 -13.65 -8.93 4.48
CA PHE A 300 -14.58 -7.82 4.39
C PHE A 300 -15.65 -8.12 3.35
N ILE A 301 -16.90 -7.92 3.74
CA ILE A 301 -18.08 -8.10 2.88
C ILE A 301 -18.56 -6.70 2.51
N PRO A 302 -18.42 -6.28 1.24
CA PRO A 302 -18.87 -4.97 0.80
C PRO A 302 -20.40 -4.89 0.83
N THR A 303 -20.93 -3.80 1.39
CA THR A 303 -22.37 -3.49 1.35
C THR A 303 -22.66 -2.53 0.19
N ASN A 304 -23.93 -2.37 -0.20
CA ASN A 304 -24.32 -1.38 -1.22
C ASN A 304 -24.52 0.03 -0.64
N GLN A 305 -24.03 0.28 0.58
CA GLN A 305 -24.14 1.57 1.25
C GLN A 305 -22.86 2.36 1.10
N PHE A 306 -22.99 3.61 0.64
CA PHE A 306 -21.86 4.54 0.47
C PHE A 306 -22.05 5.79 1.33
N ILE A 307 -20.98 6.25 1.93
CA ILE A 307 -20.92 7.49 2.70
C ILE A 307 -19.86 8.41 2.11
N LYS A 308 -20.10 9.73 2.15
CA LYS A 308 -19.07 10.70 1.76
C LYS A 308 -18.00 10.79 2.83
N ALA A 309 -16.75 10.61 2.41
CA ALA A 309 -15.59 10.67 3.28
C ALA A 309 -14.54 11.61 2.73
N ALA A 310 -13.85 12.31 3.63
CA ALA A 310 -12.59 12.97 3.36
C ALA A 310 -11.46 12.06 3.85
N TYR A 311 -10.40 11.95 3.07
CA TYR A 311 -9.19 11.24 3.46
C TYR A 311 -7.97 12.17 3.44
N THR A 312 -7.05 11.91 4.34
CA THR A 312 -5.79 12.64 4.45
C THR A 312 -4.69 11.64 4.80
N THR A 313 -3.59 11.69 4.04
CA THR A 313 -2.39 10.91 4.32
C THR A 313 -1.22 11.87 4.48
N LEU A 314 -0.46 11.71 5.56
CA LEU A 314 0.78 12.43 5.78
C LEU A 314 1.87 11.42 6.15
N ASN A 315 2.88 11.32 5.30
CA ASN A 315 4.06 10.53 5.57
C ASN A 315 5.27 11.46 5.54
N TYR A 316 6.13 11.36 6.53
CA TYR A 316 7.41 12.03 6.49
C TYR A 316 8.52 11.14 7.06
N ASN A 317 9.73 11.40 6.60
CA ASN A 317 10.95 10.87 7.17
C ASN A 317 12.00 11.98 7.15
N PHE A 318 12.55 12.30 8.33
CA PHE A 318 13.64 13.27 8.50
C PHE A 318 14.79 12.62 9.23
N ALA A 319 16.00 12.90 8.76
CA ALA A 319 17.23 12.49 9.43
C ALA A 319 18.18 13.69 9.58
N LEU A 320 18.81 13.78 10.75
CA LEU A 320 19.89 14.70 11.05
C LEU A 320 21.16 13.88 11.24
N ASN A 321 22.18 14.17 10.44
CA ASN A 321 23.47 13.49 10.48
C ASN A 321 24.62 14.48 10.63
N PRO A 322 24.98 14.87 11.87
CA PRO A 322 26.04 15.84 12.13
C PRO A 322 27.41 15.45 11.58
N SER A 323 27.70 14.15 11.44
CA SER A 323 28.99 13.65 10.95
C SER A 323 29.37 14.14 9.55
N VAL A 324 28.40 14.60 8.78
CA VAL A 324 28.62 15.14 7.42
C VAL A 324 29.16 16.58 7.43
N LEU A 325 28.85 17.35 8.48
CA LEU A 325 29.27 18.75 8.59
C LEU A 325 30.71 18.87 9.05
N PHE A 326 31.13 18.00 9.94
CA PHE A 326 32.41 18.07 10.62
C PHE A 326 33.32 16.94 10.11
N THR A 327 33.89 17.13 8.90
CA THR A 327 34.80 16.20 8.25
C THR A 327 36.21 16.81 8.25
N GLY A 328 37.24 16.08 8.70
CA GLY A 328 38.63 16.52 8.71
C GLY A 328 39.41 15.95 9.89
N GLU A 329 40.73 16.03 9.85
CA GLU A 329 41.64 15.48 10.88
C GLU A 329 41.68 16.34 12.15
N THR A 330 41.46 17.66 12.03
CA THR A 330 41.53 18.65 13.13
C THR A 330 40.19 19.15 13.61
N ILE A 331 39.31 18.24 14.02
CA ILE A 331 37.97 18.61 14.53
C ILE A 331 38.06 18.89 16.05
N SER A 332 37.41 19.99 16.53
CA SER A 332 37.34 20.32 17.96
C SER A 332 36.68 19.20 18.77
N GLY A 333 36.98 19.14 20.08
CA GLY A 333 36.40 18.13 20.98
C GLY A 333 34.85 18.12 20.98
N LEU A 334 34.25 19.32 20.95
CA LEU A 334 32.79 19.48 20.87
C LEU A 334 32.22 18.94 19.54
N ALA A 335 32.87 19.23 18.43
CA ALA A 335 32.44 18.72 17.12
C ALA A 335 32.57 17.19 17.03
N LYS A 336 33.64 16.61 17.60
CA LYS A 336 33.79 15.14 17.73
C LYS A 336 32.65 14.52 18.54
N PHE A 337 32.21 15.19 19.59
CA PHE A 337 31.09 14.73 20.39
C PHE A 337 29.76 14.80 19.61
N ILE A 338 29.48 15.93 18.94
CA ILE A 338 28.26 16.13 18.13
C ILE A 338 28.20 15.15 16.96
N ASN A 339 29.31 14.83 16.33
CA ASN A 339 29.40 13.87 15.22
C ASN A 339 28.94 12.44 15.58
N ARG A 340 28.87 12.11 16.85
CA ARG A 340 28.43 10.80 17.32
C ARG A 340 26.92 10.67 17.38
N PHE A 341 26.20 11.79 17.29
CA PHE A 341 24.73 11.78 17.30
C PHE A 341 24.17 11.55 15.91
N GLN A 342 23.06 10.88 15.87
CA GLN A 342 22.17 10.78 14.73
C GLN A 342 20.74 10.84 15.23
N VAL A 343 19.91 11.67 14.59
CA VAL A 343 18.49 11.79 14.91
C VAL A 343 17.68 11.40 13.70
N GLN A 344 16.67 10.59 13.91
CA GLN A 344 15.70 10.20 12.87
C GLN A 344 14.29 10.33 13.42
N SER A 345 13.40 10.91 12.61
CA SER A 345 11.97 10.99 12.88
C SER A 345 11.20 10.56 11.64
N SER A 346 10.30 9.61 11.79
CA SER A 346 9.43 9.17 10.71
C SER A 346 7.99 9.04 11.20
N MET A 347 7.06 9.48 10.38
CA MET A 347 5.63 9.33 10.64
C MET A 347 4.90 8.86 9.39
N GLN A 348 3.98 7.93 9.60
CA GLN A 348 2.96 7.55 8.65
C GLN A 348 1.60 7.76 9.31
N LYS A 349 0.79 8.60 8.72
CA LYS A 349 -0.56 8.86 9.20
C LYS A 349 -1.53 8.84 8.05
N SER A 350 -2.55 8.00 8.16
CA SER A 350 -3.69 7.99 7.25
C SER A 350 -4.98 8.08 8.08
N LYS A 351 -5.93 8.88 7.61
CA LYS A 351 -7.25 8.97 8.23
C LYS A 351 -8.34 9.11 7.18
N LYS A 352 -9.52 8.62 7.52
CA LYS A 352 -10.77 8.87 6.82
C LYS A 352 -11.79 9.39 7.82
N SER A 353 -12.48 10.46 7.46
CA SER A 353 -13.52 11.07 8.28
C SER A 353 -14.77 11.35 7.46
N LEU A 354 -15.92 11.40 8.12
CA LEU A 354 -17.17 11.82 7.51
C LEU A 354 -17.02 13.20 6.90
N SER A 355 -17.47 13.39 5.66
CA SER A 355 -17.39 14.65 4.95
C SER A 355 -18.76 15.05 4.42
N LYS A 356 -19.09 16.35 4.55
CA LYS A 356 -20.24 16.96 3.87
C LYS A 356 -19.88 17.49 2.46
N GLY A 357 -18.80 16.96 1.85
CA GLY A 357 -18.29 17.42 0.55
C GLY A 357 -17.20 18.49 0.65
N LEU A 358 -16.74 18.83 1.86
CA LEU A 358 -15.62 19.74 2.10
C LEU A 358 -14.30 18.96 2.19
N ILE A 359 -13.26 19.57 1.64
CA ILE A 359 -11.89 19.03 1.74
C ILE A 359 -11.36 19.28 3.16
N GLU A 360 -10.82 18.25 3.79
CA GLU A 360 -10.16 18.37 5.08
C GLU A 360 -8.64 18.45 4.89
N PHE A 361 -8.09 19.64 5.16
CA PHE A 361 -6.66 19.90 5.00
C PHE A 361 -5.82 19.53 6.23
N ASN A 362 -6.43 19.45 7.43
CA ASN A 362 -5.65 19.20 8.64
C ASN A 362 -5.50 17.69 8.91
N PRO A 363 -4.30 17.10 8.75
CA PRO A 363 -4.08 15.68 9.03
C PRO A 363 -4.19 15.34 10.52
N PHE A 364 -4.14 16.33 11.41
CA PHE A 364 -4.20 16.15 12.87
C PHE A 364 -5.57 16.45 13.48
N LYS A 365 -6.53 16.93 12.69
CA LYS A 365 -7.92 17.10 13.14
C LYS A 365 -8.52 15.72 13.45
N TYR A 366 -9.35 15.65 14.44
CA TYR A 366 -10.00 14.47 15.00
C TYR A 366 -9.06 13.55 15.81
N GLY A 367 -9.45 13.33 17.07
CA GLY A 367 -8.86 12.34 17.97
C GLY A 367 -9.50 10.95 17.79
N LEU A 368 -8.95 9.95 18.48
CA LEU A 368 -9.46 8.57 18.44
C LEU A 368 -10.92 8.44 18.88
N ASN A 369 -11.38 9.28 19.79
CA ASN A 369 -12.74 9.26 20.34
C ASN A 369 -13.75 10.05 19.50
N ASP A 370 -13.32 10.75 18.45
CA ASP A 370 -14.22 11.56 17.63
C ASP A 370 -15.12 10.67 16.75
N THR A 371 -16.43 10.90 16.81
CA THR A 371 -17.44 10.16 16.06
C THR A 371 -17.40 10.42 14.54
N ALA A 372 -16.88 11.58 14.13
CA ALA A 372 -16.66 11.89 12.71
C ALA A 372 -15.50 11.10 12.09
N LEU A 373 -14.63 10.51 12.90
CA LEU A 373 -13.49 9.71 12.44
C LEU A 373 -13.95 8.28 12.10
N ILE A 374 -13.89 7.90 10.82
CA ILE A 374 -14.22 6.57 10.33
C ILE A 374 -13.07 5.61 10.60
N THR A 375 -11.87 5.95 10.11
CA THR A 375 -10.66 5.17 10.32
C THR A 375 -9.46 6.08 10.51
N MET A 376 -8.50 5.63 11.30
CA MET A 376 -7.20 6.27 11.45
C MET A 376 -6.13 5.21 11.69
N ASN A 377 -4.99 5.40 11.05
CA ASN A 377 -3.77 4.67 11.38
C ASN A 377 -2.62 5.67 11.44
N THR A 378 -1.91 5.68 12.54
CA THR A 378 -0.75 6.55 12.77
C THR A 378 0.38 5.71 13.33
N SER A 379 1.53 5.76 12.71
CA SER A 379 2.79 5.20 13.22
C SER A 379 3.82 6.32 13.26
N LEU A 380 4.37 6.61 14.42
CA LEU A 380 5.41 7.61 14.65
C LEU A 380 6.60 6.93 15.30
N LEU A 381 7.77 7.07 14.73
CA LEU A 381 9.04 6.60 15.27
C LEU A 381 10.01 7.78 15.34
N ASN A 382 10.42 8.13 16.55
CA ASN A 382 11.50 9.06 16.81
C ASN A 382 12.67 8.29 17.40
N SER A 383 13.88 8.50 16.92
CA SER A 383 15.08 7.86 17.46
C SER A 383 16.26 8.83 17.53
N ILE A 384 16.99 8.72 18.61
CA ILE A 384 18.27 9.41 18.83
C ILE A 384 19.30 8.32 19.08
N SER A 385 20.29 8.25 18.25
CA SER A 385 21.42 7.31 18.36
C SER A 385 22.68 8.06 18.73
N PHE A 386 23.43 7.52 19.66
CA PHE A 386 24.75 7.97 20.03
C PHE A 386 25.76 6.85 19.79
N ASN A 387 26.87 7.13 19.13
CA ASN A 387 27.88 6.15 18.72
C ASN A 387 27.33 5.00 17.84
N ARG A 388 26.33 5.24 17.01
CA ARG A 388 25.71 4.20 16.17
C ARG A 388 26.69 3.40 15.34
N TYR A 389 27.70 4.06 14.81
CA TYR A 389 28.72 3.46 13.93
C TYR A 389 29.97 2.98 14.69
N SER A 390 30.01 3.10 16.00
CA SER A 390 31.11 2.57 16.80
C SER A 390 31.03 1.05 16.87
N SER A 391 32.18 0.39 16.68
CA SER A 391 32.30 -1.05 16.88
C SER A 391 32.30 -1.46 18.36
N VAL A 392 32.57 -0.51 19.27
CA VAL A 392 32.77 -0.80 20.70
C VAL A 392 31.47 -0.66 21.49
N TRP A 393 30.78 0.48 21.40
CA TRP A 393 29.54 0.70 22.14
C TRP A 393 28.64 1.72 21.45
N GLY A 394 27.35 1.63 21.73
CA GLY A 394 26.36 2.57 21.22
C GLY A 394 25.10 2.59 22.08
N ILE A 395 24.40 3.71 22.01
CA ILE A 395 23.14 3.95 22.71
C ILE A 395 22.10 4.39 21.68
N ASP A 396 20.93 3.76 21.71
CA ASP A 396 19.76 4.15 20.92
C ASP A 396 18.57 4.39 21.86
N ILE A 397 17.98 5.58 21.79
CA ILE A 397 16.75 5.93 22.48
C ILE A 397 15.69 6.13 21.40
N SER A 398 14.60 5.42 21.48
CA SER A 398 13.50 5.56 20.53
C SER A 398 12.14 5.65 21.23
N ASN A 399 11.26 6.44 20.63
CA ASN A 399 9.84 6.49 20.96
C ASN A 399 9.05 5.98 19.76
N LEU A 400 8.32 4.88 19.97
CA LEU A 400 7.42 4.29 18.98
C LEU A 400 5.98 4.50 19.43
N ARG A 401 5.18 5.16 18.61
CA ARG A 401 3.77 5.41 18.87
C ARG A 401 2.92 4.94 17.71
N ASN A 402 2.03 4.00 17.97
CA ASN A 402 1.05 3.50 17.02
C ASN A 402 -0.36 3.74 17.56
N ASN A 403 -1.17 4.46 16.79
CA ASN A 403 -2.55 4.75 17.11
C ASN A 403 -3.43 4.30 15.95
N GLY A 404 -4.47 3.57 16.24
CA GLY A 404 -5.42 3.10 15.24
C GLY A 404 -6.86 3.26 15.68
N LYS A 405 -7.75 3.56 14.75
CA LYS A 405 -9.21 3.46 14.91
C LYS A 405 -9.77 2.75 13.68
N SER A 406 -10.59 1.75 13.91
CA SER A 406 -11.28 1.01 12.87
C SER A 406 -12.77 1.00 13.16
N LEU A 407 -13.59 1.31 12.16
CA LEU A 407 -15.02 1.14 12.23
C LEU A 407 -15.33 -0.33 11.93
N LEU A 408 -16.05 -0.96 12.84
CA LEU A 408 -16.46 -2.35 12.76
C LEU A 408 -18.00 -2.43 12.63
N THR A 409 -18.54 -3.60 12.28
CA THR A 409 -19.99 -3.82 12.17
C THR A 409 -20.74 -3.44 13.45
N TYR A 410 -20.13 -3.71 14.60
CA TYR A 410 -20.71 -3.49 15.94
C TYR A 410 -20.23 -2.19 16.62
N GLY A 411 -19.67 -1.25 15.89
CA GLY A 411 -19.16 0.01 16.45
C GLY A 411 -17.74 0.33 15.99
N TYR A 412 -16.89 0.79 16.87
CA TYR A 412 -15.50 1.05 16.55
C TYR A 412 -14.55 0.44 17.58
N GLU A 413 -13.35 0.16 17.15
CA GLU A 413 -12.23 -0.26 18.00
C GLU A 413 -11.10 0.75 17.86
N SER A 414 -10.62 1.26 18.99
CA SER A 414 -9.45 2.14 19.07
C SER A 414 -8.30 1.44 19.77
N ARG A 415 -7.11 1.49 19.18
CA ARG A 415 -5.88 0.96 19.76
C ARG A 415 -4.84 2.04 19.88
N LEU A 416 -4.13 2.04 21.00
CA LEU A 416 -3.03 2.95 21.28
C LEU A 416 -1.85 2.15 21.80
N MET A 417 -0.68 2.38 21.22
CA MET A 417 0.60 1.91 21.73
C MET A 417 1.58 3.07 21.74
N ASN A 418 2.26 3.28 22.87
CA ASN A 418 3.28 4.32 23.01
C ASN A 418 4.43 3.78 23.85
N ASP A 419 5.53 3.42 23.20
CA ASP A 419 6.69 2.77 23.80
C ASP A 419 7.92 3.67 23.75
N TRP A 420 8.60 3.82 24.86
CA TRP A 420 9.96 4.31 24.95
C TRP A 420 10.91 3.13 25.08
N ILE A 421 11.90 3.07 24.24
CA ILE A 421 12.85 1.96 24.13
C ILE A 421 14.26 2.53 24.24
N LEU A 422 15.03 2.04 25.19
CA LEU A 422 16.44 2.30 25.35
C LEU A 422 17.20 1.02 24.97
N LYS A 423 18.14 1.13 24.05
CA LYS A 423 19.05 0.03 23.68
C LYS A 423 20.49 0.47 23.95
N LEU A 424 21.19 -0.34 24.71
CA LEU A 424 22.62 -0.23 24.99
C LEU A 424 23.32 -1.40 24.34
N ARG A 425 24.39 -1.14 23.61
CA ARG A 425 25.24 -2.18 23.01
C ARG A 425 26.68 -1.96 23.47
N TRP A 426 27.31 -3.02 23.91
CA TRP A 426 28.72 -3.02 24.28
C TRP A 426 29.42 -4.26 23.73
N THR A 427 30.35 -4.07 22.82
CA THR A 427 31.22 -5.12 22.26
C THR A 427 32.45 -5.27 23.15
N ILE A 428 32.44 -6.28 24.01
CA ILE A 428 33.49 -6.55 25.00
C ILE A 428 34.75 -7.05 24.27
N SER A 429 34.56 -7.88 23.25
CA SER A 429 35.61 -8.39 22.38
C SER A 429 35.03 -8.72 21.01
N PRO A 430 35.86 -9.03 19.99
CA PRO A 430 35.35 -9.43 18.67
C PRO A 430 34.36 -10.60 18.70
N SER A 431 34.42 -11.42 19.75
CA SER A 431 33.55 -12.60 19.94
C SER A 431 32.39 -12.35 20.89
N PHE A 432 32.45 -11.35 21.77
CA PHE A 432 31.44 -11.12 22.80
C PHE A 432 30.82 -9.74 22.71
N THR A 433 29.49 -9.70 22.64
CA THR A 433 28.69 -8.48 22.69
C THR A 433 27.65 -8.60 23.80
N PHE A 434 27.53 -7.57 24.60
CA PHE A 434 26.51 -7.41 25.61
C PHE A 434 25.52 -6.34 25.21
N ASP A 435 24.25 -6.69 25.12
CA ASP A 435 23.14 -5.80 24.78
C ASP A 435 22.16 -5.70 25.96
N VAL A 436 21.64 -4.50 26.21
CA VAL A 436 20.53 -4.32 27.16
C VAL A 436 19.44 -3.54 26.45
N THR A 437 18.22 -4.07 26.46
CA THR A 437 17.03 -3.36 26.00
C THR A 437 16.13 -3.08 27.19
N GLY A 438 15.82 -1.81 27.42
CA GLY A 438 14.81 -1.35 28.36
C GLY A 438 13.61 -0.80 27.60
N LYS A 439 12.41 -1.14 28.03
CA LYS A 439 11.16 -0.64 27.43
C LYS A 439 10.22 -0.15 28.54
N LYS A 440 9.64 1.02 28.34
CA LYS A 440 8.52 1.52 29.16
C LYS A 440 7.45 2.07 28.24
N GLY A 441 6.23 1.59 28.37
CA GLY A 441 5.19 1.93 27.42
C GLY A 441 3.78 1.80 27.96
N LYS A 442 2.84 2.21 27.10
CA LYS A 442 1.40 2.07 27.31
C LYS A 442 0.78 1.36 26.12
N ASN A 443 -0.10 0.42 26.40
CA ASN A 443 -0.88 -0.28 25.40
C ASN A 443 -2.35 -0.26 25.80
N ALA A 444 -3.24 0.25 24.95
CA ALA A 444 -4.65 0.36 25.26
C ALA A 444 -5.53 -0.08 24.09
N LEU A 445 -6.64 -0.68 24.43
CA LEU A 445 -7.74 -1.02 23.52
C LEU A 445 -9.03 -0.49 24.12
N TYR A 446 -9.82 0.16 23.27
CA TYR A 446 -11.13 0.66 23.63
C TYR A 446 -12.16 0.33 22.55
N THR A 447 -13.26 -0.30 22.95
CA THR A 447 -14.44 -0.55 22.15
C THR A 447 -15.71 -0.33 22.98
N PRO A 448 -16.68 0.50 22.52
CA PRO A 448 -17.84 0.84 23.34
C PRO A 448 -18.85 -0.30 23.51
N ASN A 449 -18.87 -1.26 22.57
CA ASN A 449 -19.89 -2.33 22.57
C ASN A 449 -19.41 -3.64 23.21
N PHE A 450 -18.14 -3.73 23.58
CA PHE A 450 -17.55 -4.89 24.24
C PHE A 450 -16.63 -4.42 25.37
N GLU A 451 -17.21 -3.91 26.46
CA GLU A 451 -16.46 -3.30 27.55
C GLU A 451 -15.49 -4.27 28.23
N ASN A 452 -15.80 -5.57 28.24
CA ASN A 452 -14.95 -6.63 28.77
C ASN A 452 -13.63 -6.82 28.02
N ARG A 453 -13.50 -6.23 26.82
CA ARG A 453 -12.25 -6.21 26.04
C ARG A 453 -11.38 -4.99 26.30
N ASN A 454 -11.91 -3.97 26.96
CA ASN A 454 -11.21 -2.72 27.18
C ASN A 454 -10.09 -2.89 28.19
N TYR A 455 -8.93 -2.32 27.89
CA TYR A 455 -7.78 -2.28 28.79
C TYR A 455 -6.92 -1.06 28.52
N GLU A 456 -6.15 -0.66 29.54
CA GLU A 456 -5.03 0.28 29.43
C GLU A 456 -3.87 -0.25 30.29
N LEU A 457 -2.89 -0.84 29.62
CA LEU A 457 -1.73 -1.49 30.23
C LEU A 457 -0.55 -0.52 30.31
N ASP A 458 0.02 -0.38 31.51
CA ASP A 458 1.38 0.10 31.70
C ASP A 458 2.35 -1.09 31.60
N VAL A 459 3.32 -0.99 30.69
CA VAL A 459 4.28 -2.06 30.38
C VAL A 459 5.69 -1.58 30.71
N SER A 460 6.43 -2.36 31.47
CA SER A 460 7.85 -2.14 31.77
C SER A 460 8.62 -3.43 31.52
N ASN A 461 9.68 -3.35 30.71
CA ASN A 461 10.49 -4.52 30.33
C ASN A 461 11.98 -4.17 30.39
N VAL A 462 12.78 -5.10 30.86
CA VAL A 462 14.26 -5.04 30.78
C VAL A 462 14.78 -6.39 30.30
N GLU A 463 15.64 -6.34 29.31
CA GLU A 463 16.16 -7.54 28.66
C GLU A 463 17.67 -7.41 28.39
N PRO A 464 18.56 -7.82 29.33
CA PRO A 464 19.97 -8.02 29.08
C PRO A 464 20.19 -9.29 28.24
N ARG A 465 21.13 -9.21 27.29
CA ARG A 465 21.54 -10.30 26.40
C ARG A 465 23.04 -10.35 26.26
N LEU A 466 23.60 -11.55 26.27
CA LEU A 466 25.00 -11.83 25.96
C LEU A 466 25.06 -12.64 24.66
N VAL A 467 25.80 -12.14 23.70
CA VAL A 467 25.97 -12.76 22.37
C VAL A 467 27.42 -13.18 22.22
N PHE A 468 27.66 -14.47 22.01
CA PHE A 468 28.94 -15.01 21.60
C PHE A 468 28.92 -15.39 20.13
N VAL A 469 29.93 -14.96 19.38
CA VAL A 469 30.10 -15.26 17.97
C VAL A 469 31.49 -15.84 17.72
N ASN A 470 31.54 -17.02 17.14
CA ASN A 470 32.79 -17.62 16.65
C ASN A 470 32.76 -17.60 15.11
N ARG A 471 33.30 -16.50 14.52
CA ARG A 471 33.31 -16.24 13.09
C ARG A 471 31.88 -16.35 12.51
N THR A 472 31.74 -16.99 11.36
CA THR A 472 30.46 -17.25 10.68
C THR A 472 29.86 -18.62 11.05
N VAL A 473 30.57 -19.42 11.84
CA VAL A 473 30.24 -20.83 12.12
C VAL A 473 29.25 -20.97 13.24
N PHE A 474 29.48 -20.26 14.35
CA PHE A 474 28.68 -20.46 15.55
C PHE A 474 28.31 -19.14 16.23
N ARG A 475 27.04 -19.00 16.57
CA ARG A 475 26.51 -17.90 17.38
C ARG A 475 25.68 -18.48 18.51
N LEU A 476 25.96 -18.05 19.73
CA LEU A 476 25.17 -18.34 20.92
C LEU A 476 24.71 -17.02 21.52
N GLN A 477 23.42 -16.93 21.81
CA GLN A 477 22.83 -15.79 22.49
C GLN A 477 22.10 -16.31 23.73
N THR A 478 22.39 -15.75 24.88
CA THR A 478 21.62 -15.96 26.10
C THR A 478 21.04 -14.63 26.57
N GLY A 479 19.81 -14.64 27.02
CA GLY A 479 19.11 -13.45 27.48
C GLY A 479 18.20 -13.76 28.66
N TYR A 480 17.99 -12.74 29.47
CA TYR A 480 16.99 -12.76 30.53
C TYR A 480 16.04 -11.62 30.31
N ARG A 481 14.73 -11.89 30.32
CA ARG A 481 13.69 -10.87 30.17
C ARG A 481 12.84 -10.79 31.43
N PHE A 482 12.83 -9.62 32.03
CA PHE A 482 11.91 -9.26 33.09
C PHE A 482 10.84 -8.32 32.55
N ASP A 483 9.58 -8.69 32.65
CA ASP A 483 8.44 -7.95 32.09
C ASP A 483 7.35 -7.77 33.15
N VAL A 484 6.87 -6.56 33.34
CA VAL A 484 5.77 -6.22 34.24
C VAL A 484 4.71 -5.49 33.42
N LYS A 485 3.49 -6.01 33.43
CA LYS A 485 2.32 -5.38 32.83
C LYS A 485 1.26 -5.17 33.91
N LYS A 486 0.73 -3.96 34.01
CA LYS A 486 -0.34 -3.60 34.94
C LYS A 486 -1.49 -2.94 34.16
N ASN A 487 -2.71 -3.48 34.32
CA ASN A 487 -3.92 -2.87 33.81
C ASN A 487 -4.40 -1.78 34.78
N LYS A 488 -5.05 -0.73 34.28
CA LYS A 488 -5.68 0.28 35.13
C LYS A 488 -6.81 -0.33 35.94
N ASP A 489 -6.96 0.14 37.17
CA ASP A 489 -7.99 -0.35 38.10
C ASP A 489 -9.42 -0.19 37.55
N VAL A 490 -9.67 0.85 36.72
CA VAL A 490 -10.95 1.08 36.03
C VAL A 490 -11.29 -0.07 35.05
N TYR A 491 -10.30 -0.78 34.55
CA TYR A 491 -10.46 -1.89 33.60
C TYR A 491 -10.17 -3.27 34.21
N GLY A 492 -10.07 -3.36 35.55
CA GLY A 492 -9.90 -4.64 36.25
C GLY A 492 -8.67 -4.71 37.17
N GLY A 493 -7.63 -3.90 36.93
CA GLY A 493 -6.45 -3.83 37.81
C GLY A 493 -5.53 -5.04 37.77
N GLU A 494 -5.65 -5.88 36.73
CA GLU A 494 -4.82 -7.09 36.57
C GLU A 494 -3.34 -6.74 36.49
N GLN A 495 -2.51 -7.61 37.02
CA GLN A 495 -1.05 -7.50 36.98
C GLN A 495 -0.41 -8.83 36.59
N SER A 496 0.54 -8.76 35.68
CA SER A 496 1.42 -9.87 35.34
C SER A 496 2.89 -9.53 35.54
N ILE A 497 3.64 -10.48 36.06
CA ILE A 497 5.11 -10.43 36.19
C ILE A 497 5.65 -11.66 35.47
N SER A 498 6.52 -11.44 34.51
CA SER A 498 7.10 -12.51 33.69
C SER A 498 8.62 -12.48 33.78
N ASN A 499 9.20 -13.66 34.07
CA ASN A 499 10.62 -13.90 34.13
C ASN A 499 10.98 -14.95 33.09
N ALA A 500 11.64 -14.56 31.99
CA ALA A 500 11.96 -15.44 30.90
C ALA A 500 13.48 -15.55 30.69
N LEU A 501 13.96 -16.79 30.63
CA LEU A 501 15.32 -17.14 30.25
C LEU A 501 15.32 -17.62 28.81
N GLN A 502 16.11 -16.98 27.95
CA GLN A 502 16.16 -17.28 26.53
C GLN A 502 17.54 -17.77 26.12
N LEU A 503 17.57 -18.82 25.34
CA LEU A 503 18.76 -19.36 24.71
C LEU A 503 18.51 -19.51 23.22
N GLU A 504 19.37 -18.89 22.41
CA GLU A 504 19.32 -19.00 20.96
C GLU A 504 20.70 -19.42 20.44
N THR A 505 20.73 -20.43 19.59
CA THR A 505 21.97 -20.92 18.98
C THR A 505 21.79 -21.00 17.48
N LYS A 506 22.84 -20.60 16.76
CA LYS A 506 22.92 -20.77 15.30
C LYS A 506 24.26 -21.41 14.97
N TYR A 507 24.20 -22.55 14.29
CA TYR A 507 25.37 -23.27 13.81
C TYR A 507 25.32 -23.44 12.29
N ASN A 508 26.33 -22.93 11.62
CA ASN A 508 26.48 -23.01 10.17
C ASN A 508 27.56 -24.03 9.84
N VAL A 509 27.21 -25.13 9.18
CA VAL A 509 28.14 -26.15 8.73
C VAL A 509 28.52 -25.90 7.29
N LEU A 510 29.76 -25.43 7.04
CA LEU A 510 30.44 -25.40 5.74
C LEU A 510 29.52 -25.05 4.54
N GLN A 511 28.92 -23.86 4.54
CA GLN A 511 28.12 -23.29 3.46
C GLN A 511 26.88 -24.11 3.01
N ASN A 512 26.72 -25.35 3.48
CA ASN A 512 25.68 -26.27 3.00
C ASN A 512 24.55 -26.53 3.98
N SER A 513 24.73 -26.21 5.26
CA SER A 513 23.71 -26.48 6.28
C SER A 513 23.72 -25.41 7.37
N SER A 514 22.56 -25.09 7.90
CA SER A 514 22.42 -24.26 9.11
C SER A 514 21.41 -24.90 10.07
N ILE A 515 21.73 -24.86 11.34
CA ILE A 515 20.85 -25.27 12.44
C ILE A 515 20.63 -24.05 13.31
N ASN A 516 19.36 -23.66 13.50
CA ASN A 516 18.97 -22.64 14.46
C ASN A 516 18.15 -23.32 15.54
N GLY A 517 18.47 -23.06 16.80
CA GLY A 517 17.70 -23.52 17.94
C GLY A 517 17.38 -22.38 18.87
N ARG A 518 16.13 -22.28 19.30
CA ARG A 518 15.70 -21.33 20.32
C ARG A 518 14.97 -22.07 21.41
N PHE A 519 15.32 -21.77 22.65
CA PHE A 519 14.65 -22.26 23.83
C PHE A 519 14.32 -21.09 24.75
N THR A 520 13.10 -21.06 25.28
CA THR A 520 12.66 -20.05 26.24
C THR A 520 11.96 -20.76 27.41
N TYR A 521 12.45 -20.54 28.61
CA TYR A 521 11.75 -20.83 29.84
C TYR A 521 11.14 -19.54 30.35
N ASN A 522 9.82 -19.49 30.58
CA ASN A 522 9.11 -18.32 31.05
C ASN A 522 8.24 -18.68 32.27
N HIS A 523 8.49 -18.03 33.39
CA HIS A 523 7.66 -18.11 34.58
C HIS A 523 6.82 -16.85 34.73
N ILE A 524 5.49 -17.02 34.72
CA ILE A 524 4.52 -15.91 34.73
C ILE A 524 3.68 -15.97 36.00
N GLU A 525 3.72 -14.89 36.78
CA GLU A 525 2.82 -14.67 37.89
C GLU A 525 1.68 -13.73 37.42
N TYR A 526 0.45 -14.12 37.70
CA TYR A 526 -0.74 -13.39 37.31
C TYR A 526 -1.77 -13.42 38.43
N ASN A 527 -2.32 -12.26 38.79
CA ASN A 527 -3.16 -12.09 39.98
C ASN A 527 -4.68 -12.27 39.73
N HIS A 528 -5.10 -12.62 38.51
CA HIS A 528 -6.50 -12.82 38.13
C HIS A 528 -6.71 -14.13 37.34
N THR A 529 -7.95 -14.36 36.90
CA THR A 529 -8.30 -15.52 36.07
C THR A 529 -7.77 -15.38 34.63
N ALA A 530 -7.28 -16.47 34.06
CA ALA A 530 -6.56 -16.47 32.78
C ALA A 530 -7.45 -16.63 31.54
N ASN A 531 -8.78 -16.60 31.65
CA ASN A 531 -9.70 -16.79 30.53
C ASN A 531 -10.43 -15.49 30.16
N THR A 532 -9.68 -14.46 29.75
CA THR A 532 -10.23 -13.17 29.30
C THR A 532 -9.37 -12.60 28.17
N THR A 533 -9.93 -11.69 27.36
CA THR A 533 -9.17 -10.93 26.36
C THR A 533 -7.95 -10.24 26.98
N VAL A 534 -8.12 -9.65 28.16
CA VAL A 534 -7.05 -8.94 28.88
C VAL A 534 -5.94 -9.89 29.27
N SER A 535 -6.28 -11.06 29.84
CA SER A 535 -5.28 -12.08 30.21
C SER A 535 -4.53 -12.58 28.99
N TYR A 536 -5.19 -12.85 27.87
CA TYR A 536 -4.53 -13.29 26.63
C TYR A 536 -3.44 -12.32 26.17
N ILE A 537 -3.73 -11.01 26.23
CA ILE A 537 -2.77 -9.96 25.85
C ILE A 537 -1.66 -9.79 26.92
N MET A 538 -2.01 -9.85 28.21
CA MET A 538 -1.03 -9.67 29.28
C MET A 538 -0.05 -10.83 29.41
N LEU A 539 -0.51 -12.04 29.11
CA LEU A 539 0.28 -13.27 29.19
C LEU A 539 0.95 -13.66 27.87
N ASP A 540 0.80 -12.83 26.80
CA ASP A 540 1.30 -13.12 25.45
C ASP A 540 0.81 -14.49 24.92
N GLY A 541 -0.45 -14.86 25.20
CA GLY A 541 -1.07 -16.11 24.80
C GLY A 541 -0.59 -17.36 25.57
N LEU A 542 0.18 -17.16 26.65
CA LEU A 542 0.64 -18.23 27.54
C LEU A 542 -0.29 -18.38 28.76
N LEU A 543 0.02 -19.34 29.60
CA LEU A 543 -0.70 -19.56 30.86
C LEU A 543 0.14 -19.07 32.05
N PRO A 544 -0.49 -18.71 33.18
CA PRO A 544 0.25 -18.49 34.43
C PRO A 544 1.05 -19.72 34.85
N GLY A 545 2.21 -19.49 35.48
CA GLY A 545 3.11 -20.57 35.91
C GLY A 545 4.29 -20.76 34.95
N LYS A 546 4.74 -22.00 34.82
CA LYS A 546 5.94 -22.35 34.06
C LYS A 546 5.57 -22.68 32.61
N ASN A 547 6.19 -21.98 31.69
CA ASN A 547 6.01 -22.20 30.24
C ASN A 547 7.37 -22.50 29.61
N PHE A 548 7.40 -23.47 28.72
CA PHE A 548 8.56 -23.85 27.93
C PHE A 548 8.21 -23.69 26.45
N LEU A 549 9.04 -22.96 25.71
CA LEU A 549 8.88 -22.80 24.27
C LEU A 549 10.19 -23.17 23.60
N TRP A 550 10.12 -23.91 22.51
CA TRP A 550 11.28 -24.26 21.71
C TRP A 550 10.97 -24.21 20.22
N ASN A 551 11.99 -23.87 19.46
CA ASN A 551 11.96 -23.89 18.01
C ASN A 551 13.30 -24.45 17.54
N VAL A 552 13.26 -25.33 16.55
CA VAL A 552 14.45 -25.87 15.88
C VAL A 552 14.22 -25.82 14.39
N ASP A 553 15.11 -25.10 13.69
CA ASP A 553 15.11 -24.99 12.24
C ASP A 553 16.40 -25.62 11.69
N LEU A 554 16.26 -26.58 10.81
CA LEU A 554 17.35 -27.19 10.06
C LEU A 554 17.18 -26.86 8.58
N THR A 555 18.19 -26.22 8.00
CA THR A 555 18.26 -26.00 6.56
C THR A 555 19.50 -26.69 6.00
N ARG A 556 19.35 -27.52 4.99
CA ARG A 556 20.46 -28.23 4.34
C ARG A 556 20.32 -28.22 2.82
N ARG A 557 21.35 -27.74 2.15
CA ARG A 557 21.46 -27.89 0.69
C ARG A 557 21.93 -29.30 0.37
N ILE A 558 21.06 -30.09 -0.27
CA ILE A 558 21.34 -31.48 -0.66
C ILE A 558 22.06 -31.51 -2.01
N MET A 559 21.65 -30.63 -2.94
CA MET A 559 22.23 -30.46 -4.28
C MET A 559 22.27 -28.97 -4.62
N THR A 560 22.89 -28.62 -5.74
CA THR A 560 23.01 -27.22 -6.20
C THR A 560 21.66 -26.50 -6.28
N ASN A 561 20.58 -27.24 -6.60
CA ASN A 561 19.23 -26.70 -6.80
C ASN A 561 18.18 -27.30 -5.85
N VAL A 562 18.61 -28.06 -4.82
CA VAL A 562 17.69 -28.71 -3.87
C VAL A 562 18.10 -28.35 -2.46
N GLU A 563 17.19 -27.74 -1.72
CA GLU A 563 17.34 -27.38 -0.31
C GLU A 563 16.25 -28.08 0.51
N LEU A 564 16.63 -28.71 1.60
CA LEU A 564 15.74 -29.28 2.60
C LEU A 564 15.64 -28.32 3.78
N SER A 565 14.43 -27.92 4.15
CA SER A 565 14.14 -27.14 5.35
C SER A 565 13.18 -27.93 6.24
N LEU A 566 13.57 -28.13 7.50
CA LEU A 566 12.76 -28.77 8.54
C LEU A 566 12.61 -27.78 9.69
N GLN A 567 11.38 -27.54 10.10
CA GLN A 567 11.06 -26.67 11.23
C GLN A 567 10.23 -27.46 12.24
N TYR A 568 10.59 -27.33 13.51
CA TYR A 568 9.85 -27.91 14.62
C TYR A 568 9.67 -26.88 15.74
N ASP A 569 8.42 -26.53 16.02
CA ASP A 569 8.01 -25.62 17.08
C ASP A 569 7.25 -26.38 18.14
N GLY A 570 7.51 -26.09 19.42
CA GLY A 570 6.78 -26.67 20.50
C GLY A 570 6.64 -25.76 21.71
N ARG A 571 5.65 -26.05 22.53
CA ARG A 571 5.41 -25.36 23.80
C ARG A 571 4.75 -26.28 24.81
N LYS A 572 5.00 -26.03 26.10
CA LYS A 572 4.42 -26.74 27.23
C LYS A 572 4.16 -25.77 28.37
#